data_7cbcc5f9d56d651fad2865129e5da047
#
_entry.id   7cbcc5f9d56d651fad2865129e5da047
#
_cell.length_a   1.000
_cell.length_b   1.000
_cell.length_c   1.000
_cell.angle_alpha   90.00
_cell.angle_beta   90.00
_cell.angle_gamma   90.00
#
_symmetry.space_group_name_H-M   'P 1'
#
loop_
_entity.id
_entity.type
_entity.pdbx_description
1 polymer ?
#
loop_
_entity_poly.entity_id
_entity_poly.type
_entity_poly.pdbx_seq_one_letter_code
_entity_poly.pdbx_strand_id
1 'polypeptide(L)'
;MYMVERIQVQSRSPFEIYHILNSLEKVPEITVEAELFLPQVDGPFGCVIALHGSMGWAEHHQDHINIWLKAGLAVCKVNSFSSRSVDNTVDDQLTVTHAMMIVDAFRIRAVLEQDPRIGKIGVAGWSLGGTVALYSAWAPIIEILGKPFDAHLPFYPAAHLRPEIKDWSDAPMLILHGDADDWTPIHFVESLLPQLPNTTLQVYGGAHHSFDSDKKFTLLPRAVHLKKRTARINQNGYMSGELFLGIRWPLNQRWQRRWVIRILRNRGAHIAGNPTARSDALVRAKEFLTKQLS
;
A
#
# COMPACT_ATOMS: atom_id res chain seq x y z
N MET A 1 20.82 18.46 -2.53
CA MET A 1 20.45 18.75 -1.12
C MET A 1 18.93 18.82 -1.08
N TYR A 2 18.25 18.38 -0.02
CA TYR A 2 16.79 18.41 0.13
C TYR A 2 16.44 19.17 1.39
N MET A 3 15.30 19.85 1.37
CA MET A 3 14.68 20.37 2.57
C MET A 3 13.76 19.31 3.11
N VAL A 4 13.75 19.11 4.43
CA VAL A 4 12.86 18.13 5.10
C VAL A 4 11.95 18.88 6.06
N GLU A 5 10.65 18.73 5.86
CA GLU A 5 9.62 19.31 6.70
C GLU A 5 8.84 18.20 7.39
N ARG A 6 8.49 18.37 8.66
CA ARG A 6 7.59 17.47 9.37
C ARG A 6 6.17 17.95 9.21
N ILE A 7 5.28 17.04 8.83
CA ILE A 7 3.86 17.28 8.67
C ILE A 7 3.12 16.47 9.71
N GLN A 8 2.14 17.09 10.37
CA GLN A 8 1.19 16.42 11.25
C GLN A 8 -0.22 16.60 10.67
N VAL A 9 -0.93 15.50 10.50
CA VAL A 9 -2.25 15.49 9.87
C VAL A 9 -3.24 14.73 10.74
N GLN A 10 -4.43 15.32 10.92
CA GLN A 10 -5.53 14.61 11.58
C GLN A 10 -6.05 13.50 10.66
N SER A 11 -5.99 12.28 11.16
CA SER A 11 -6.43 11.06 10.47
C SER A 11 -7.39 10.27 11.36
N ARG A 12 -7.81 9.09 10.90
CA ARG A 12 -8.68 8.18 11.62
C ARG A 12 -8.16 6.75 11.50
N SER A 13 -8.58 5.88 12.42
CA SER A 13 -8.10 4.50 12.48
C SER A 13 -9.22 3.47 12.19
N PRO A 14 -9.83 3.46 10.97
CA PRO A 14 -10.80 2.45 10.60
C PRO A 14 -10.15 1.07 10.55
N PHE A 15 -10.75 0.09 11.19
CA PHE A 15 -10.19 -1.27 11.17
C PHE A 15 -10.26 -1.91 9.78
N GLU A 16 -11.31 -1.57 8.99
CA GLU A 16 -11.55 -2.16 7.68
C GLU A 16 -12.21 -1.16 6.72
N ILE A 17 -12.19 -1.46 5.42
CA ILE A 17 -12.83 -0.66 4.36
C ILE A 17 -14.31 -0.39 4.69
N TYR A 18 -15.02 -1.36 5.25
CA TYR A 18 -16.39 -1.15 5.76
C TYR A 18 -16.53 0.09 6.63
N HIS A 19 -15.56 0.34 7.53
CA HIS A 19 -15.61 1.52 8.41
C HIS A 19 -15.31 2.82 7.67
N ILE A 20 -14.51 2.76 6.58
CA ILE A 20 -14.31 3.93 5.70
C ILE A 20 -15.63 4.30 5.06
N LEU A 21 -16.34 3.34 4.47
CA LEU A 21 -17.54 3.58 3.67
C LEU A 21 -18.79 3.91 4.52
N ASN A 22 -18.88 3.43 5.77
CA ASN A 22 -20.14 3.49 6.51
C ASN A 22 -20.07 4.21 7.86
N SER A 23 -18.91 4.45 8.42
CA SER A 23 -18.81 4.94 9.80
C SER A 23 -17.49 5.64 10.12
N LEU A 24 -16.86 6.27 9.12
CA LEU A 24 -15.53 6.89 9.29
C LEU A 24 -15.50 7.91 10.43
N GLU A 25 -16.57 8.73 10.58
CA GLU A 25 -16.65 9.74 11.63
C GLU A 25 -16.70 9.13 13.05
N LYS A 26 -17.11 7.85 13.16
CA LYS A 26 -17.26 7.16 14.46
C LYS A 26 -16.01 6.44 14.91
N VAL A 27 -15.00 6.33 14.04
CA VAL A 27 -13.74 5.69 14.43
C VAL A 27 -12.80 6.69 15.12
N PRO A 28 -11.87 6.20 15.98
CA PRO A 28 -10.96 7.06 16.73
C PRO A 28 -10.12 7.95 15.80
N GLU A 29 -9.98 9.20 16.18
CA GLU A 29 -9.05 10.14 15.57
C GLU A 29 -7.62 9.86 16.02
N ILE A 30 -6.67 10.21 15.17
CA ILE A 30 -5.25 10.11 15.44
C ILE A 30 -4.50 11.20 14.66
N THR A 31 -3.42 11.70 15.23
CA THR A 31 -2.47 12.53 14.50
C THR A 31 -1.43 11.62 13.83
N VAL A 32 -1.35 11.71 12.51
CA VAL A 32 -0.34 10.99 11.72
C VAL A 32 0.78 11.93 11.36
N GLU A 33 2.01 11.46 11.57
CA GLU A 33 3.23 12.19 11.22
C GLU A 33 3.75 11.74 9.86
N ALA A 34 4.30 12.69 9.10
CA ALA A 34 4.99 12.44 7.84
C ALA A 34 6.19 13.36 7.69
N GLU A 35 7.14 12.94 6.85
CA GLU A 35 8.30 13.71 6.47
C GLU A 35 8.19 14.08 4.99
N LEU A 36 8.07 15.36 4.69
CA LEU A 36 8.06 15.90 3.33
C LEU A 36 9.47 16.31 2.92
N PHE A 37 10.00 15.62 1.95
CA PHE A 37 11.29 15.91 1.32
C PHE A 37 11.04 16.72 0.04
N LEU A 38 11.59 17.92 -0.03
CA LEU A 38 11.45 18.83 -1.16
C LEU A 38 12.80 19.05 -1.85
N PRO A 39 12.86 19.03 -3.19
CA PRO A 39 14.03 19.50 -3.92
C PRO A 39 14.32 20.97 -3.61
N GLN A 40 15.61 21.36 -3.61
CA GLN A 40 16.03 22.76 -3.36
C GLN A 40 16.13 23.55 -4.68
N VAL A 41 15.04 23.54 -5.45
CA VAL A 41 14.84 24.33 -6.68
C VAL A 41 13.41 24.83 -6.68
N ASP A 42 13.05 25.68 -7.62
CA ASP A 42 11.67 26.17 -7.73
C ASP A 42 10.72 25.06 -8.22
N GLY A 43 9.53 24.99 -7.61
CA GLY A 43 8.45 24.06 -7.98
C GLY A 43 7.51 24.64 -9.07
N PRO A 44 6.34 24.08 -9.27
CA PRO A 44 5.75 22.98 -8.49
C PRO A 44 6.35 21.59 -8.83
N PHE A 45 6.44 20.73 -7.81
CA PHE A 45 6.97 19.37 -7.96
C PHE A 45 5.86 18.33 -8.07
N GLY A 46 6.04 17.29 -8.89
CA GLY A 46 5.32 16.05 -8.69
C GLY A 46 5.70 15.44 -7.34
N CYS A 47 4.73 14.99 -6.56
CA CYS A 47 4.95 14.46 -5.22
C CYS A 47 4.55 13.01 -5.11
N VAL A 48 5.35 12.19 -4.45
CA VAL A 48 5.06 10.78 -4.16
C VAL A 48 4.77 10.61 -2.68
N ILE A 49 3.54 10.19 -2.34
CA ILE A 49 3.23 9.71 -1.00
C ILE A 49 3.74 8.28 -0.88
N ALA A 50 4.76 8.08 -0.06
CA ALA A 50 5.42 6.80 0.14
C ALA A 50 4.92 6.10 1.41
N LEU A 51 4.62 4.78 1.31
CA LEU A 51 3.99 3.98 2.35
C LEU A 51 4.78 2.69 2.60
N HIS A 52 5.21 2.47 3.83
CA HIS A 52 6.01 1.31 4.23
C HIS A 52 5.22 -0.02 4.27
N GLY A 53 5.94 -1.14 4.33
CA GLY A 53 5.37 -2.48 4.50
C GLY A 53 5.07 -2.85 5.96
N SER A 54 4.69 -4.12 6.18
CA SER A 54 4.34 -4.66 7.51
C SER A 54 5.50 -4.68 8.51
N MET A 55 6.74 -4.52 8.05
CA MET A 55 7.95 -4.41 8.88
C MET A 55 8.36 -2.96 9.15
N GLY A 56 7.54 -1.96 8.78
CA GLY A 56 7.92 -0.55 8.86
C GLY A 56 8.85 -0.13 7.72
N TRP A 57 9.55 0.98 7.91
CA TRP A 57 10.53 1.51 6.95
C TRP A 57 11.82 0.68 6.93
N ALA A 58 12.42 0.50 5.74
CA ALA A 58 13.64 -0.25 5.51
C ALA A 58 14.57 0.49 4.53
N GLU A 59 15.85 0.11 4.47
CA GLU A 59 16.86 0.76 3.63
C GLU A 59 16.50 0.77 2.15
N HIS A 60 16.00 -0.35 1.61
CA HIS A 60 15.61 -0.42 0.21
C HIS A 60 14.48 0.56 -0.15
N HIS A 61 13.56 0.87 0.78
CA HIS A 61 12.57 1.93 0.57
C HIS A 61 13.27 3.30 0.44
N GLN A 62 14.30 3.55 1.27
CA GLN A 62 15.06 4.79 1.21
C GLN A 62 15.86 4.93 -0.09
N ASP A 63 16.33 3.82 -0.68
CA ASP A 63 17.01 3.84 -1.98
C ASP A 63 16.07 4.32 -3.11
N HIS A 64 14.84 3.82 -3.14
CA HIS A 64 13.81 4.31 -4.07
C HIS A 64 13.53 5.80 -3.84
N ILE A 65 13.30 6.21 -2.60
CA ILE A 65 13.04 7.61 -2.23
C ILE A 65 14.18 8.51 -2.70
N ASN A 66 15.44 8.11 -2.46
CA ASN A 66 16.61 8.87 -2.87
C ASN A 66 16.69 9.04 -4.39
N ILE A 67 16.32 8.02 -5.16
CA ILE A 67 16.30 8.05 -6.63
C ILE A 67 15.19 8.98 -7.13
N TRP A 68 14.00 8.95 -6.55
CA TRP A 68 12.90 9.84 -6.92
C TRP A 68 13.21 11.30 -6.62
N LEU A 69 13.82 11.57 -5.46
CA LEU A 69 14.30 12.90 -5.09
C LEU A 69 15.37 13.42 -6.07
N LYS A 70 16.33 12.56 -6.46
CA LYS A 70 17.35 12.90 -7.47
C LYS A 70 16.74 13.17 -8.86
N ALA A 71 15.58 12.58 -9.15
CA ALA A 71 14.82 12.81 -10.37
C ALA A 71 13.95 14.09 -10.32
N GLY A 72 14.02 14.88 -9.23
CA GLY A 72 13.29 16.15 -9.08
C GLY A 72 11.87 16.02 -8.51
N LEU A 73 11.48 14.83 -8.05
CA LEU A 73 10.18 14.62 -7.37
C LEU A 73 10.29 15.03 -5.89
N ALA A 74 9.22 15.56 -5.33
CA ALA A 74 9.03 15.62 -3.90
C ALA A 74 8.58 14.25 -3.37
N VAL A 75 8.91 13.91 -2.11
CA VAL A 75 8.47 12.66 -1.49
C VAL A 75 7.93 12.93 -0.09
N CYS A 76 6.72 12.47 0.19
CA CYS A 76 6.12 12.51 1.51
C CYS A 76 6.12 11.09 2.11
N LYS A 77 7.00 10.87 3.09
CA LYS A 77 7.19 9.60 3.78
C LYS A 77 6.25 9.53 4.99
N VAL A 78 5.24 8.66 4.93
CA VAL A 78 4.19 8.57 5.94
C VAL A 78 4.56 7.60 7.05
N ASN A 79 4.47 8.04 8.30
CA ASN A 79 4.85 7.27 9.50
C ASN A 79 3.61 6.65 10.20
N SER A 80 2.80 5.87 9.46
CA SER A 80 1.54 5.29 9.97
C SER A 80 1.72 4.39 11.20
N PHE A 81 2.85 3.69 11.31
CA PHE A 81 3.12 2.79 12.44
C PHE A 81 3.57 3.55 13.68
N SER A 82 4.61 4.39 13.58
CA SER A 82 5.11 5.16 14.73
C SER A 82 4.05 6.09 15.29
N SER A 83 3.20 6.68 14.45
CA SER A 83 2.05 7.48 14.87
C SER A 83 1.02 6.69 15.71
N ARG A 84 1.08 5.35 15.66
CA ARG A 84 0.24 4.43 16.46
C ARG A 84 1.03 3.64 17.49
N SER A 85 2.29 4.01 17.75
CA SER A 85 3.21 3.31 18.65
C SER A 85 3.34 1.82 18.32
N VAL A 86 3.45 1.51 17.02
CA VAL A 86 3.60 0.16 16.47
C VAL A 86 4.89 0.08 15.68
N ASP A 87 5.67 -0.99 15.88
CA ASP A 87 6.91 -1.23 15.13
C ASP A 87 6.68 -2.08 13.89
N ASN A 88 5.82 -3.10 13.99
CA ASN A 88 5.48 -3.99 12.88
C ASN A 88 4.13 -4.68 13.09
N THR A 89 3.59 -5.27 12.00
CA THR A 89 2.34 -6.04 12.01
C THR A 89 2.49 -7.43 11.38
N VAL A 90 3.72 -7.93 11.28
CA VAL A 90 4.03 -9.21 10.62
C VAL A 90 3.25 -10.38 11.21
N ASP A 91 3.09 -10.38 12.53
CA ASP A 91 2.51 -11.48 13.29
C ASP A 91 0.98 -11.53 13.28
N ASP A 92 0.33 -10.39 13.07
CA ASP A 92 -1.12 -10.29 13.25
C ASP A 92 -1.87 -9.62 12.09
N GLN A 93 -1.27 -8.68 11.36
CA GLN A 93 -1.89 -7.87 10.30
C GLN A 93 -3.20 -7.15 10.76
N LEU A 94 -3.33 -6.90 12.09
CA LEU A 94 -4.54 -6.40 12.73
C LEU A 94 -4.33 -5.09 13.50
N THR A 95 -3.10 -4.83 13.94
CA THR A 95 -2.80 -3.67 14.80
C THR A 95 -2.82 -2.38 14.00
N VAL A 96 -2.19 -2.37 12.83
CA VAL A 96 -2.37 -1.34 11.81
C VAL A 96 -2.77 -2.05 10.51
N THR A 97 -3.88 -1.64 9.93
CA THR A 97 -4.46 -2.26 8.74
C THR A 97 -4.26 -1.39 7.49
N HIS A 98 -4.44 -1.99 6.31
CA HIS A 98 -4.46 -1.23 5.06
C HIS A 98 -5.53 -0.13 5.06
N ALA A 99 -6.70 -0.35 5.70
CA ALA A 99 -7.76 0.66 5.79
C ALA A 99 -7.33 1.91 6.58
N MET A 100 -6.58 1.74 7.68
CA MET A 100 -6.00 2.86 8.44
C MET A 100 -5.02 3.65 7.56
N MET A 101 -4.11 2.96 6.89
CA MET A 101 -3.08 3.58 6.04
C MET A 101 -3.67 4.22 4.77
N ILE A 102 -4.78 3.72 4.25
CA ILE A 102 -5.53 4.38 3.15
C ILE A 102 -6.02 5.75 3.62
N VAL A 103 -6.66 5.83 4.78
CA VAL A 103 -7.13 7.12 5.33
C VAL A 103 -5.96 8.06 5.57
N ASP A 104 -4.85 7.57 6.13
CA ASP A 104 -3.63 8.37 6.33
C ASP A 104 -3.16 8.97 5.00
N ALA A 105 -3.03 8.14 3.94
CA ALA A 105 -2.57 8.59 2.62
C ALA A 105 -3.47 9.67 2.01
N PHE A 106 -4.79 9.51 2.09
CA PHE A 106 -5.73 10.51 1.58
C PHE A 106 -5.72 11.81 2.41
N ARG A 107 -5.58 11.73 3.74
CA ARG A 107 -5.46 12.93 4.59
C ARG A 107 -4.17 13.70 4.31
N ILE A 108 -3.05 13.00 4.13
CA ILE A 108 -1.79 13.60 3.69
C ILE A 108 -1.94 14.24 2.31
N ARG A 109 -2.57 13.54 1.35
CA ARG A 109 -2.84 14.08 0.02
C ARG A 109 -3.60 15.40 0.09
N ALA A 110 -4.65 15.47 0.90
CA ALA A 110 -5.48 16.67 1.04
C ALA A 110 -4.70 17.88 1.60
N VAL A 111 -3.70 17.63 2.46
CA VAL A 111 -2.79 18.69 2.97
C VAL A 111 -1.80 19.10 1.90
N LEU A 112 -1.17 18.14 1.21
CA LEU A 112 -0.18 18.43 0.15
C LEU A 112 -0.80 19.17 -1.04
N GLU A 113 -2.06 18.92 -1.35
CA GLU A 113 -2.79 19.63 -2.41
C GLU A 113 -2.92 21.14 -2.17
N GLN A 114 -2.84 21.58 -0.92
CA GLN A 114 -2.90 23.00 -0.56
C GLN A 114 -1.52 23.68 -0.60
N ASP A 115 -0.44 22.92 -0.76
CA ASP A 115 0.91 23.46 -0.84
C ASP A 115 1.20 23.88 -2.29
N PRO A 116 1.42 25.18 -2.55
CA PRO A 116 1.67 25.69 -3.91
C PRO A 116 2.95 25.13 -4.56
N ARG A 117 3.83 24.53 -3.77
CA ARG A 117 5.05 23.85 -4.26
C ARG A 117 4.77 22.47 -4.83
N ILE A 118 3.55 21.89 -4.57
CA ILE A 118 3.19 20.54 -4.98
C ILE A 118 2.20 20.60 -6.15
N GLY A 119 2.55 19.86 -7.21
CA GLY A 119 1.72 19.66 -8.39
C GLY A 119 0.90 18.36 -8.29
N LYS A 120 1.12 17.44 -9.24
CA LYS A 120 0.47 16.12 -9.22
C LYS A 120 0.96 15.25 -8.06
N ILE A 121 0.08 14.41 -7.51
CA ILE A 121 0.37 13.60 -6.33
C ILE A 121 0.08 12.12 -6.64
N GLY A 122 1.18 11.32 -6.69
CA GLY A 122 1.09 9.87 -6.80
C GLY A 122 1.22 9.18 -5.44
N VAL A 123 0.87 7.89 -5.39
CA VAL A 123 1.05 7.03 -4.23
C VAL A 123 1.89 5.80 -4.57
N ALA A 124 2.91 5.54 -3.76
CA ALA A 124 3.77 4.37 -3.86
C ALA A 124 3.84 3.64 -2.53
N GLY A 125 3.98 2.32 -2.55
CA GLY A 125 4.11 1.58 -1.30
C GLY A 125 4.53 0.14 -1.50
N TRP A 126 5.05 -0.45 -0.41
CA TRP A 126 5.62 -1.78 -0.38
C TRP A 126 4.76 -2.73 0.45
N SER A 127 4.46 -3.93 -0.06
CA SER A 127 3.72 -4.96 0.66
C SER A 127 2.38 -4.45 1.20
N LEU A 128 2.23 -4.25 2.50
CA LEU A 128 1.06 -3.60 3.10
C LEU A 128 0.82 -2.20 2.51
N GLY A 129 1.87 -1.38 2.39
CA GLY A 129 1.81 -0.09 1.70
C GLY A 129 1.50 -0.23 0.20
N GLY A 130 1.98 -1.29 -0.45
CA GLY A 130 1.61 -1.65 -1.82
C GLY A 130 0.12 -1.97 -1.94
N THR A 131 -0.44 -2.67 -0.96
CA THR A 131 -1.88 -2.93 -0.87
C THR A 131 -2.67 -1.62 -0.73
N VAL A 132 -2.16 -0.68 0.06
CA VAL A 132 -2.75 0.67 0.17
C VAL A 132 -2.70 1.39 -1.17
N ALA A 133 -1.53 1.43 -1.84
CA ALA A 133 -1.38 2.07 -3.14
C ALA A 133 -2.32 1.47 -4.20
N LEU A 134 -2.53 0.14 -4.19
CA LEU A 134 -3.45 -0.55 -5.09
C LEU A 134 -4.91 -0.15 -4.83
N TYR A 135 -5.40 -0.34 -3.58
CA TYR A 135 -6.82 -0.15 -3.28
C TYR A 135 -7.22 1.32 -3.10
N SER A 136 -6.26 2.25 -3.01
CA SER A 136 -6.54 3.70 -3.09
C SER A 136 -7.09 4.13 -4.46
N ALA A 137 -6.99 3.27 -5.48
CA ALA A 137 -7.60 3.49 -6.79
C ALA A 137 -9.08 3.06 -6.86
N TRP A 138 -9.63 2.39 -5.85
CA TRP A 138 -11.02 1.92 -5.87
C TRP A 138 -12.01 3.07 -5.66
N ALA A 139 -12.92 3.29 -6.64
CA ALA A 139 -13.79 4.45 -6.68
C ALA A 139 -14.61 4.70 -5.40
N PRO A 140 -15.22 3.69 -4.74
CA PRO A 140 -15.95 3.93 -3.49
C PRO A 140 -15.10 4.49 -2.35
N ILE A 141 -13.81 4.20 -2.30
CA ILE A 141 -12.89 4.80 -1.32
C ILE A 141 -12.64 6.27 -1.69
N ILE A 142 -12.42 6.55 -2.97
CA ILE A 142 -12.18 7.90 -3.48
C ILE A 142 -13.38 8.80 -3.21
N GLU A 143 -14.60 8.33 -3.44
CA GLU A 143 -15.85 9.07 -3.19
C GLU A 143 -15.98 9.54 -1.74
N ILE A 144 -15.51 8.75 -0.78
CA ILE A 144 -15.56 9.08 0.65
C ILE A 144 -14.38 9.94 1.09
N LEU A 145 -13.17 9.65 0.59
CA LEU A 145 -11.94 10.25 1.11
C LEU A 145 -11.47 11.48 0.33
N GLY A 146 -11.97 11.70 -0.88
CA GLY A 146 -11.69 12.87 -1.70
C GLY A 146 -11.03 12.54 -3.03
N LYS A 147 -10.18 13.42 -3.55
CA LYS A 147 -9.63 13.31 -4.90
C LYS A 147 -8.74 12.06 -5.10
N PRO A 148 -8.76 11.45 -6.31
CA PRO A 148 -7.89 10.33 -6.66
C PRO A 148 -6.41 10.74 -6.70
N PHE A 149 -5.51 9.79 -6.56
CA PHE A 149 -4.09 9.99 -6.87
C PHE A 149 -3.88 10.05 -8.39
N ASP A 150 -2.84 10.79 -8.82
CA ASP A 150 -2.50 10.95 -10.24
C ASP A 150 -1.73 9.76 -10.80
N ALA A 151 -1.13 8.91 -9.93
CA ALA A 151 -0.44 7.68 -10.30
C ALA A 151 -0.36 6.72 -9.10
N HIS A 152 -0.34 5.41 -9.37
CA HIS A 152 -0.23 4.36 -8.36
C HIS A 152 0.97 3.44 -8.65
N LEU A 153 1.82 3.21 -7.64
CA LEU A 153 3.00 2.33 -7.75
C LEU A 153 3.03 1.31 -6.60
N PRO A 154 2.25 0.23 -6.69
CA PRO A 154 2.29 -0.86 -5.72
C PRO A 154 3.48 -1.80 -5.97
N PHE A 155 4.32 -2.02 -4.96
CA PHE A 155 5.33 -3.08 -4.92
C PHE A 155 4.76 -4.28 -4.17
N TYR A 156 4.74 -5.43 -4.81
CA TYR A 156 4.28 -6.72 -4.27
C TYR A 156 3.08 -6.60 -3.31
N PRO A 157 1.93 -6.04 -3.80
CA PRO A 157 0.75 -5.82 -2.97
C PRO A 157 0.05 -7.13 -2.60
N ALA A 158 -0.57 -7.18 -1.42
CA ALA A 158 -1.51 -8.25 -1.09
C ALA A 158 -2.88 -7.98 -1.75
N ALA A 159 -2.99 -8.33 -3.03
CA ALA A 159 -4.19 -8.07 -3.84
C ALA A 159 -5.28 -9.14 -3.64
N HIS A 160 -5.62 -9.47 -2.40
CA HIS A 160 -6.56 -10.55 -2.06
C HIS A 160 -8.02 -10.12 -1.91
N LEU A 161 -8.30 -8.81 -1.91
CA LEU A 161 -9.66 -8.30 -1.83
C LEU A 161 -10.35 -8.36 -3.20
N ARG A 162 -11.62 -8.74 -3.19
CA ARG A 162 -12.47 -8.87 -4.39
C ARG A 162 -13.72 -8.02 -4.21
N PRO A 163 -13.66 -6.73 -4.60
CA PRO A 163 -14.83 -5.85 -4.57
C PRO A 163 -15.89 -6.30 -5.59
N GLU A 164 -17.16 -6.18 -5.22
CA GLU A 164 -18.28 -6.36 -6.15
C GLU A 164 -18.43 -5.16 -7.08
N ILE A 165 -18.22 -3.96 -6.56
CA ILE A 165 -18.18 -2.73 -7.37
C ILE A 165 -16.83 -2.72 -8.10
N LYS A 166 -16.88 -2.83 -9.42
CA LYS A 166 -15.70 -2.90 -10.31
C LYS A 166 -15.36 -1.54 -10.92
N ASP A 167 -15.49 -0.51 -10.10
CA ASP A 167 -15.21 0.85 -10.50
C ASP A 167 -13.90 1.31 -9.86
N TRP A 168 -12.96 1.74 -10.69
CA TRP A 168 -11.60 2.09 -10.33
C TRP A 168 -11.17 3.37 -11.03
N SER A 169 -10.29 4.12 -10.42
CA SER A 169 -9.66 5.27 -11.03
C SER A 169 -8.93 4.91 -12.32
N ASP A 170 -9.05 5.76 -13.34
CA ASP A 170 -8.29 5.65 -14.58
C ASP A 170 -6.83 6.12 -14.47
N ALA A 171 -6.39 6.53 -13.29
CA ALA A 171 -5.01 6.94 -13.06
C ALA A 171 -4.03 5.79 -13.39
N PRO A 172 -2.91 6.07 -14.06
CA PRO A 172 -1.93 5.05 -14.41
C PRO A 172 -1.43 4.29 -13.18
N MET A 173 -1.33 2.95 -13.30
CA MET A 173 -0.82 2.07 -12.27
C MET A 173 0.30 1.18 -12.82
N LEU A 174 1.43 1.12 -12.11
CA LEU A 174 2.52 0.17 -12.35
C LEU A 174 2.69 -0.73 -11.14
N ILE A 175 2.36 -2.02 -11.29
CA ILE A 175 2.56 -3.03 -10.25
C ILE A 175 3.88 -3.76 -10.52
N LEU A 176 4.77 -3.79 -9.51
CA LEU A 176 6.03 -4.53 -9.57
C LEU A 176 5.94 -5.73 -8.64
N HIS A 177 6.09 -6.97 -9.17
CA HIS A 177 5.83 -8.17 -8.40
C HIS A 177 6.79 -9.32 -8.75
N GLY A 178 7.17 -10.13 -7.75
CA GLY A 178 7.91 -11.37 -7.95
C GLY A 178 6.97 -12.58 -8.10
N ASP A 179 7.29 -13.51 -9.00
CA ASP A 179 6.47 -14.71 -9.20
C ASP A 179 6.71 -15.82 -8.15
N ALA A 180 7.84 -15.75 -7.43
CA ALA A 180 8.17 -16.63 -6.31
C ALA A 180 7.72 -16.09 -4.94
N ASP A 181 6.94 -15.00 -4.91
CA ASP A 181 6.41 -14.41 -3.68
C ASP A 181 5.34 -15.32 -3.06
N ASP A 182 5.65 -15.90 -1.90
CA ASP A 182 4.76 -16.77 -1.14
C ASP A 182 4.06 -16.06 0.03
N TRP A 183 4.39 -14.79 0.29
CA TRP A 183 3.70 -13.96 1.28
C TRP A 183 2.47 -13.27 0.68
N THR A 184 2.65 -12.61 -0.45
CA THR A 184 1.60 -11.95 -1.24
C THR A 184 1.57 -12.52 -2.66
N PRO A 185 1.11 -13.78 -2.85
CA PRO A 185 1.24 -14.49 -4.11
C PRO A 185 0.68 -13.72 -5.32
N ILE A 186 1.46 -13.68 -6.41
CA ILE A 186 1.17 -12.91 -7.62
C ILE A 186 -0.20 -13.23 -8.25
N HIS A 187 -0.68 -14.48 -8.14
CA HIS A 187 -1.97 -14.88 -8.70
C HIS A 187 -3.15 -14.04 -8.19
N PHE A 188 -3.02 -13.39 -7.02
CA PHE A 188 -4.02 -12.44 -6.55
C PHE A 188 -4.05 -11.16 -7.38
N VAL A 189 -2.88 -10.66 -7.79
CA VAL A 189 -2.77 -9.51 -8.70
C VAL A 189 -3.29 -9.90 -10.07
N GLU A 190 -2.81 -11.01 -10.65
CA GLU A 190 -3.21 -11.49 -11.97
C GLU A 190 -4.73 -11.66 -12.09
N SER A 191 -5.38 -12.21 -11.06
CA SER A 191 -6.84 -12.38 -11.06
C SER A 191 -7.63 -11.08 -10.86
N LEU A 192 -7.01 -10.02 -10.34
CA LEU A 192 -7.62 -8.69 -10.20
C LEU A 192 -7.37 -7.81 -11.42
N LEU A 193 -6.25 -8.02 -12.12
CA LEU A 193 -5.75 -7.21 -13.22
C LEU A 193 -6.80 -6.89 -14.30
N PRO A 194 -7.69 -7.83 -14.73
CA PRO A 194 -8.73 -7.53 -15.72
C PRO A 194 -9.75 -6.45 -15.29
N GLN A 195 -9.77 -6.07 -14.02
CA GLN A 195 -10.66 -5.03 -13.48
C GLN A 195 -9.93 -3.69 -13.30
N LEU A 196 -8.61 -3.65 -13.44
CA LEU A 196 -7.80 -2.46 -13.17
C LEU A 196 -7.51 -1.72 -14.49
N PRO A 197 -8.11 -0.53 -14.73
CA PRO A 197 -7.82 0.25 -15.93
C PRO A 197 -6.38 0.76 -15.90
N ASN A 198 -5.82 1.06 -17.07
CA ASN A 198 -4.50 1.69 -17.26
C ASN A 198 -3.37 1.11 -16.38
N THR A 199 -3.44 -0.22 -16.13
CA THR A 199 -2.52 -0.92 -15.24
C THR A 199 -1.52 -1.76 -16.02
N THR A 200 -0.24 -1.60 -15.70
CA THR A 200 0.85 -2.46 -16.15
C THR A 200 1.35 -3.32 -14.99
N LEU A 201 1.47 -4.63 -15.19
CA LEU A 201 2.10 -5.55 -14.26
C LEU A 201 3.49 -5.93 -14.81
N GLN A 202 4.54 -5.61 -14.06
CA GLN A 202 5.89 -6.11 -14.28
C GLN A 202 6.17 -7.28 -13.35
N VAL A 203 6.44 -8.44 -13.93
CA VAL A 203 6.77 -9.67 -13.20
C VAL A 203 8.27 -9.91 -13.22
N TYR A 204 8.83 -10.27 -12.07
CA TYR A 204 10.24 -10.66 -11.92
C TYR A 204 10.33 -12.15 -11.60
N GLY A 205 10.91 -12.91 -12.56
CA GLY A 205 11.06 -14.36 -12.46
C GLY A 205 11.96 -14.77 -11.29
N GLY A 206 11.52 -15.71 -10.47
CA GLY A 206 12.24 -16.22 -9.30
C GLY A 206 12.41 -15.21 -8.16
N ALA A 207 11.78 -14.05 -8.22
CA ALA A 207 11.85 -13.02 -7.19
C ALA A 207 10.83 -13.27 -6.09
N HIS A 208 11.30 -13.24 -4.84
CA HIS A 208 10.49 -13.40 -3.63
C HIS A 208 9.95 -12.06 -3.12
N HIS A 209 9.17 -12.11 -2.03
CA HIS A 209 8.73 -10.90 -1.32
C HIS A 209 9.92 -10.03 -0.90
N SER A 210 9.81 -8.72 -1.01
CA SER A 210 10.91 -7.76 -0.79
C SER A 210 12.11 -7.97 -1.73
N PHE A 211 11.88 -8.34 -2.98
CA PHE A 211 12.92 -8.60 -3.98
C PHE A 211 13.84 -7.40 -4.23
N ASP A 212 13.35 -6.21 -3.97
CA ASP A 212 14.09 -4.94 -4.13
C ASP A 212 15.00 -4.62 -2.93
N SER A 213 15.07 -5.52 -1.93
CA SER A 213 15.98 -5.44 -0.79
C SER A 213 17.33 -6.14 -1.07
N ASP A 214 18.24 -6.07 -0.11
CA ASP A 214 19.51 -6.82 -0.05
C ASP A 214 19.43 -8.08 0.83
N LYS A 215 18.22 -8.41 1.33
CA LYS A 215 18.03 -9.53 2.26
C LYS A 215 18.38 -10.87 1.62
N LYS A 216 19.10 -11.71 2.37
CA LYS A 216 19.27 -13.11 2.01
C LYS A 216 17.93 -13.85 2.10
N PHE A 217 17.79 -14.95 1.36
CA PHE A 217 16.62 -15.82 1.47
C PHE A 217 16.38 -16.19 2.94
N THR A 218 15.28 -15.70 3.49
CA THR A 218 14.97 -15.77 4.92
C THR A 218 13.52 -16.13 5.12
N LEU A 219 13.27 -17.15 5.95
CA LEU A 219 11.93 -17.50 6.42
C LEU A 219 11.54 -16.58 7.59
N LEU A 220 10.36 -15.98 7.48
CA LEU A 220 9.67 -15.28 8.57
C LEU A 220 8.57 -16.20 9.14
N PRO A 221 8.86 -17.00 10.18
CA PRO A 221 7.98 -18.10 10.60
C PRO A 221 6.63 -17.65 11.18
N ARG A 222 6.55 -16.41 11.63
CA ARG A 222 5.31 -15.83 12.19
C ARG A 222 4.51 -14.99 11.22
N ALA A 223 5.04 -14.72 10.01
CA ALA A 223 4.36 -13.94 9.00
C ALA A 223 3.00 -14.52 8.65
N VAL A 224 1.95 -13.72 8.83
CA VAL A 224 0.57 -14.12 8.49
C VAL A 224 0.33 -13.91 6.99
N HIS A 225 -0.19 -14.91 6.31
CA HIS A 225 -0.52 -14.83 4.89
C HIS A 225 -1.83 -15.59 4.56
N LEU A 226 -2.42 -15.31 3.39
CA LEU A 226 -3.71 -15.87 2.98
C LEU A 226 -3.60 -17.01 1.96
N LYS A 227 -2.40 -17.33 1.47
CA LYS A 227 -2.09 -18.35 0.44
C LYS A 227 -3.01 -18.29 -0.79
N LYS A 228 -4.16 -18.94 -0.72
CA LYS A 228 -5.11 -19.06 -1.85
C LYS A 228 -6.47 -18.41 -1.56
N ARG A 229 -6.61 -17.69 -0.44
CA ARG A 229 -7.91 -17.20 0.00
C ARG A 229 -8.10 -15.74 -0.34
N THR A 230 -9.24 -15.44 -0.93
CA THR A 230 -9.67 -14.06 -1.19
C THR A 230 -10.75 -13.63 -0.21
N ALA A 231 -10.86 -12.33 -0.01
CA ALA A 231 -11.95 -11.72 0.73
C ALA A 231 -12.83 -10.92 -0.24
N ARG A 232 -14.12 -11.21 -0.24
CA ARG A 232 -15.11 -10.48 -1.04
C ARG A 232 -15.54 -9.22 -0.28
N ILE A 233 -15.67 -8.11 -0.97
CA ILE A 233 -16.25 -6.87 -0.47
C ILE A 233 -17.55 -6.66 -1.23
N ASN A 234 -18.68 -6.64 -0.54
CA ASN A 234 -19.97 -6.39 -1.18
C ASN A 234 -20.19 -4.88 -1.47
N GLN A 235 -21.32 -4.54 -2.09
CA GLN A 235 -21.65 -3.16 -2.46
C GLN A 235 -21.70 -2.20 -1.26
N ASN A 236 -21.95 -2.69 -0.05
CA ASN A 236 -21.98 -1.90 1.18
C ASN A 236 -20.62 -1.89 1.90
N GLY A 237 -19.56 -2.39 1.28
CA GLY A 237 -18.23 -2.45 1.90
C GLY A 237 -18.03 -3.60 2.90
N TYR A 238 -19.04 -4.47 3.12
CA TYR A 238 -18.90 -5.61 4.00
C TYR A 238 -17.92 -6.62 3.44
N MET A 239 -16.90 -6.93 4.24
CA MET A 239 -15.90 -7.93 3.89
C MET A 239 -16.25 -9.29 4.46
N SER A 240 -16.12 -10.34 3.64
CA SER A 240 -16.26 -11.73 4.04
C SER A 240 -15.26 -12.62 3.32
N GLY A 241 -14.73 -13.62 4.04
CA GLY A 241 -13.84 -14.65 3.50
C GLY A 241 -14.54 -16.01 3.47
N GLU A 242 -14.23 -16.84 2.48
CA GLU A 242 -14.67 -18.23 2.47
C GLU A 242 -13.76 -19.07 3.36
N LEU A 243 -14.35 -19.85 4.27
CA LEU A 243 -13.61 -20.74 5.16
C LEU A 243 -13.45 -22.13 4.54
N PHE A 244 -14.56 -22.82 4.33
CA PHE A 244 -14.66 -24.16 3.71
C PHE A 244 -16.10 -24.42 3.27
N LEU A 245 -16.28 -25.26 2.27
CA LEU A 245 -17.58 -25.68 1.75
C LEU A 245 -18.54 -24.53 1.41
N GLY A 246 -18.01 -23.41 0.91
CA GLY A 246 -18.82 -22.24 0.56
C GLY A 246 -19.29 -21.39 1.75
N ILE A 247 -19.00 -21.78 3.00
CA ILE A 247 -19.36 -21.00 4.19
C ILE A 247 -18.52 -19.74 4.22
N ARG A 248 -19.18 -18.57 4.24
CA ARG A 248 -18.53 -17.27 4.32
C ARG A 248 -18.58 -16.74 5.76
N TRP A 249 -17.44 -16.19 6.20
CA TRP A 249 -17.28 -15.60 7.52
C TRP A 249 -17.03 -14.10 7.42
N PRO A 250 -17.67 -13.26 8.24
CA PRO A 250 -17.42 -11.83 8.24
C PRO A 250 -16.00 -11.50 8.70
N LEU A 251 -15.42 -10.44 8.13
CA LEU A 251 -14.05 -10.00 8.40
C LEU A 251 -13.95 -8.52 8.78
N ASN A 252 -15.07 -7.89 9.16
CA ASN A 252 -15.12 -6.44 9.41
C ASN A 252 -14.65 -6.04 10.81
N GLN A 253 -14.59 -6.98 11.74
CA GLN A 253 -14.20 -6.73 13.13
C GLN A 253 -12.88 -7.44 13.47
N ARG A 254 -12.09 -6.84 14.36
CA ARG A 254 -10.79 -7.38 14.78
C ARG A 254 -10.89 -8.82 15.30
N TRP A 255 -11.91 -9.13 16.13
CA TRP A 255 -12.10 -10.47 16.68
C TRP A 255 -12.43 -11.50 15.60
N GLN A 256 -13.19 -11.12 14.55
CA GLN A 256 -13.53 -12.00 13.42
C GLN A 256 -12.27 -12.42 12.66
N ARG A 257 -11.37 -11.46 12.35
CA ARG A 257 -10.10 -11.77 11.68
C ARG A 257 -9.16 -12.57 12.57
N ARG A 258 -9.05 -12.22 13.85
CA ARG A 258 -8.21 -12.95 14.81
C ARG A 258 -8.61 -14.42 14.87
N TRP A 259 -9.92 -14.71 14.87
CA TRP A 259 -10.46 -16.07 14.86
C TRP A 259 -10.08 -16.81 13.58
N VAL A 260 -10.25 -16.19 12.40
CA VAL A 260 -9.87 -16.76 11.09
C VAL A 260 -8.37 -17.05 11.01
N ILE A 261 -7.52 -16.09 11.39
CA ILE A 261 -6.06 -16.27 11.41
C ILE A 261 -5.67 -17.44 12.31
N ARG A 262 -6.31 -17.57 13.48
CA ARG A 262 -6.05 -18.67 14.42
C ARG A 262 -6.46 -20.04 13.86
N ILE A 263 -7.61 -20.14 13.21
CA ILE A 263 -8.12 -21.41 12.64
C ILE A 263 -7.31 -21.82 11.42
N LEU A 264 -7.06 -20.90 10.50
CA LEU A 264 -6.39 -21.22 9.25
C LEU A 264 -4.89 -21.49 9.42
N ARG A 265 -4.28 -21.01 10.51
CA ARG A 265 -2.85 -21.21 10.86
C ARG A 265 -1.89 -20.91 9.71
N ASN A 266 -2.28 -20.01 8.79
CA ASN A 266 -1.45 -19.64 7.65
C ASN A 266 -0.31 -18.74 8.13
N ARG A 267 0.82 -19.35 8.48
CA ARG A 267 2.02 -18.69 8.96
C ARG A 267 3.25 -19.19 8.22
N GLY A 268 4.22 -18.32 8.12
CA GLY A 268 5.49 -18.56 7.46
C GLY A 268 5.51 -18.09 6.01
N ALA A 269 6.38 -17.16 5.71
CA ALA A 269 6.61 -16.66 4.36
C ALA A 269 8.10 -16.34 4.18
N HIS A 270 8.57 -16.33 2.94
CA HIS A 270 9.96 -16.02 2.62
C HIS A 270 10.10 -14.60 2.10
N ILE A 271 11.23 -13.99 2.45
CA ILE A 271 11.72 -12.75 1.85
C ILE A 271 13.11 -12.99 1.27
N ALA A 272 13.40 -12.36 0.13
CA ALA A 272 14.73 -12.41 -0.45
C ALA A 272 14.95 -11.26 -1.42
N GLY A 273 16.12 -10.64 -1.37
CA GLY A 273 16.58 -9.72 -2.40
C GLY A 273 16.90 -10.45 -3.70
N ASN A 274 16.67 -9.78 -4.81
CA ASN A 274 17.07 -10.20 -6.15
C ASN A 274 17.75 -9.00 -6.85
N PRO A 275 19.08 -8.99 -6.99
CA PRO A 275 19.81 -7.83 -7.47
C PRO A 275 19.37 -7.35 -8.87
N THR A 276 19.04 -8.27 -9.78
CA THR A 276 18.59 -7.95 -11.12
C THR A 276 17.21 -7.30 -11.09
N ALA A 277 16.25 -7.90 -10.36
CA ALA A 277 14.91 -7.36 -10.19
C ALA A 277 14.94 -5.99 -9.48
N ARG A 278 15.77 -5.85 -8.43
CA ARG A 278 15.97 -4.57 -7.73
C ARG A 278 16.46 -3.47 -8.66
N SER A 279 17.51 -3.75 -9.46
CA SER A 279 18.07 -2.77 -10.37
C SER A 279 17.05 -2.29 -11.40
N ASP A 280 16.30 -3.20 -11.99
CA ASP A 280 15.23 -2.86 -12.95
C ASP A 280 14.07 -2.13 -12.27
N ALA A 281 13.64 -2.55 -11.09
CA ALA A 281 12.56 -1.91 -10.34
C ALA A 281 12.88 -0.45 -9.96
N LEU A 282 14.11 -0.15 -9.55
CA LEU A 282 14.57 1.21 -9.27
C LEU A 282 14.45 2.12 -10.50
N VAL A 283 14.82 1.61 -11.68
CA VAL A 283 14.74 2.36 -12.94
C VAL A 283 13.27 2.55 -13.35
N ARG A 284 12.49 1.47 -13.41
CA ARG A 284 11.07 1.53 -13.85
C ARG A 284 10.21 2.40 -12.94
N ALA A 285 10.40 2.28 -11.63
CA ALA A 285 9.67 3.09 -10.65
C ALA A 285 9.95 4.58 -10.86
N LYS A 286 11.23 4.94 -11.02
CA LYS A 286 11.65 6.33 -11.31
C LYS A 286 11.02 6.82 -12.62
N GLU A 287 11.18 6.08 -13.71
CA GLU A 287 10.68 6.50 -15.04
C GLU A 287 9.15 6.65 -15.04
N PHE A 288 8.43 5.70 -14.44
CA PHE A 288 7.00 5.74 -14.31
C PHE A 288 6.55 7.00 -13.54
N LEU A 289 7.06 7.21 -12.32
CA LEU A 289 6.64 8.34 -11.48
C LEU A 289 7.03 9.68 -12.12
N THR A 290 8.22 9.80 -12.67
CA THR A 290 8.63 11.04 -13.38
C THR A 290 7.71 11.33 -14.54
N LYS A 291 7.39 10.34 -15.37
CA LYS A 291 6.48 10.50 -16.52
C LYS A 291 5.07 10.92 -16.12
N GLN A 292 4.54 10.37 -15.01
CA GLN A 292 3.15 10.59 -14.65
C GLN A 292 2.95 11.88 -13.82
N LEU A 293 3.96 12.27 -13.03
CA LEU A 293 3.83 13.37 -12.07
C LEU A 293 4.49 14.69 -12.54
N SER A 294 5.25 14.66 -13.64
CA SER A 294 5.78 15.89 -14.26
C SER A 294 4.67 16.69 -14.90
#